data_e5dfccbd28c5186792109b9fbc82b2b9
#
_entry.id   e5dfccbd28c5186792109b9fbc82b2b9
#
_cell.length_a   1.000
_cell.length_b   1.000
_cell.length_c   1.000
_cell.angle_alpha   90.00
_cell.angle_beta   90.00
_cell.angle_gamma   90.00
#
_symmetry.space_group_name_H-M   'P 1'
#
loop_
_entity.id
_entity.type
_entity.pdbx_description
1 polymer ?
#
loop_
_entity_poly.entity_id
_entity_poly.type
_entity_poly.pdbx_seq_one_letter_code
_entity_poly.pdbx_strand_id
1 'polypeptide(L)'
;MEILEYIVDSEAEGMRIDRYLKKKFKNESLSKIFQALRKGDVKVEGKKVKENYRLSLNEKISVKYLKAENSSDENRNYRKNKIEKKILDKYKKSVIFENEDFFIVNKEGNIPMHKGTGHKYGLSEIFKEIYNSENINFANRLDYETSGLVIGCKTLKFLRYISEKIRNNEVRKKYIAVVHGIIEEEKFTIENYLIVGESGVSVTKNETEGKKSITEFRCIERKLAENNKNIGKT
;
A
#
# COMPACT_ATOMS: atom_id res chain seq x y z
N MET A 1 -38.62 4.33 3.64
CA MET A 1 -37.28 3.70 3.64
C MET A 1 -36.40 4.57 2.78
N GLU A 2 -35.40 5.20 3.37
CA GLU A 2 -34.58 6.23 2.69
C GLU A 2 -33.58 5.58 1.75
N ILE A 3 -33.54 6.06 0.51
CA ILE A 3 -32.54 5.66 -0.50
C ILE A 3 -31.55 6.83 -0.57
N LEU A 4 -30.31 6.58 -0.25
CA LEU A 4 -29.24 7.55 -0.41
C LEU A 4 -28.73 7.50 -1.85
N GLU A 5 -28.55 8.68 -2.46
CA GLU A 5 -28.04 8.79 -3.82
C GLU A 5 -26.75 9.61 -3.83
N TYR A 6 -25.79 9.14 -4.61
CA TYR A 6 -24.48 9.78 -4.80
C TYR A 6 -24.16 9.85 -6.28
N ILE A 7 -23.52 10.92 -6.68
CA ILE A 7 -22.94 11.06 -8.03
C ILE A 7 -21.42 10.91 -7.91
N VAL A 8 -20.84 10.12 -8.79
CA VAL A 8 -19.41 9.87 -8.83
C VAL A 8 -18.70 11.13 -9.32
N ASP A 9 -17.87 11.70 -8.49
CA ASP A 9 -17.01 12.83 -8.78
C ASP A 9 -15.66 12.39 -9.37
N SER A 10 -14.82 13.35 -9.76
CA SER A 10 -13.49 13.09 -10.31
C SER A 10 -12.54 12.39 -9.34
N GLU A 11 -12.74 12.55 -8.02
CA GLU A 11 -11.95 11.84 -7.00
C GLU A 11 -12.30 10.35 -6.92
N ALA A 12 -13.57 10.02 -7.14
CA ALA A 12 -14.07 8.67 -7.07
C ALA A 12 -13.99 7.92 -8.41
N GLU A 13 -13.74 8.62 -9.52
CA GLU A 13 -13.61 8.00 -10.83
C GLU A 13 -12.57 6.88 -10.83
N GLY A 14 -12.98 5.69 -11.35
CA GLY A 14 -12.19 4.45 -11.40
C GLY A 14 -11.88 3.84 -10.05
N MET A 15 -12.42 4.35 -8.93
CA MET A 15 -12.37 3.69 -7.65
C MET A 15 -13.25 2.45 -7.68
N ARG A 16 -12.86 1.39 -6.98
CA ARG A 16 -13.75 0.24 -6.78
C ARG A 16 -14.91 0.63 -5.88
N ILE A 17 -16.11 0.13 -6.20
CA ILE A 17 -17.32 0.49 -5.45
C ILE A 17 -17.25 0.06 -3.98
N ASP A 18 -16.62 -1.07 -3.65
CA ASP A 18 -16.44 -1.50 -2.26
C ASP A 18 -15.60 -0.49 -1.45
N ARG A 19 -14.55 0.06 -2.03
CA ARG A 19 -13.72 1.10 -1.41
C ARG A 19 -14.47 2.43 -1.28
N TYR A 20 -15.20 2.81 -2.32
CA TYR A 20 -16.03 4.00 -2.30
C TYR A 20 -17.05 3.95 -1.16
N LEU A 21 -17.79 2.83 -1.06
CA LEU A 21 -18.77 2.61 -0.01
C LEU A 21 -18.13 2.61 1.38
N LYS A 22 -16.95 1.97 1.54
CA LYS A 22 -16.24 1.98 2.82
C LYS A 22 -15.78 3.39 3.22
N LYS A 23 -15.41 4.24 2.25
CA LYS A 23 -15.07 5.66 2.50
C LYS A 23 -16.30 6.47 2.95
N LYS A 24 -17.48 6.21 2.34
CA LYS A 24 -18.74 6.92 2.66
C LYS A 24 -19.40 6.39 3.93
N PHE A 25 -19.33 5.08 4.17
CA PHE A 25 -19.97 4.37 5.29
C PHE A 25 -18.90 3.80 6.23
N LYS A 26 -18.12 4.67 6.87
CA LYS A 26 -16.94 4.29 7.67
C LYS A 26 -17.29 3.33 8.81
N ASN A 27 -18.46 3.48 9.42
CA ASN A 27 -18.94 2.67 10.54
C ASN A 27 -19.43 1.27 10.12
N GLU A 28 -19.68 1.05 8.82
CA GLU A 28 -20.15 -0.24 8.33
C GLU A 28 -18.97 -1.19 8.07
N SER A 29 -19.13 -2.46 8.44
CA SER A 29 -18.10 -3.47 8.17
C SER A 29 -18.04 -3.79 6.67
N LEU A 30 -16.86 -4.20 6.18
CA LEU A 30 -16.70 -4.65 4.80
C LEU A 30 -17.65 -5.81 4.45
N SER A 31 -17.88 -6.73 5.40
CA SER A 31 -18.83 -7.84 5.24
C SER A 31 -20.23 -7.34 4.96
N LYS A 32 -20.68 -6.29 5.66
CA LYS A 32 -22.01 -5.69 5.45
C LYS A 32 -22.10 -4.96 4.12
N ILE A 33 -21.04 -4.26 3.71
CA ILE A 33 -20.94 -3.63 2.38
C ILE A 33 -21.03 -4.69 1.27
N PHE A 34 -20.29 -5.79 1.39
CA PHE A 34 -20.36 -6.89 0.43
C PHE A 34 -21.73 -7.57 0.41
N GLN A 35 -22.38 -7.69 1.58
CA GLN A 35 -23.74 -8.20 1.66
C GLN A 35 -24.72 -7.29 0.92
N ALA A 36 -24.63 -5.97 1.10
CA ALA A 36 -25.49 -4.99 0.43
C ALA A 36 -25.31 -5.03 -1.11
N LEU A 37 -24.07 -5.13 -1.58
CA LEU A 37 -23.77 -5.30 -3.01
C LEU A 37 -24.37 -6.61 -3.55
N ARG A 38 -24.20 -7.72 -2.84
CA ARG A 38 -24.74 -9.03 -3.25
C ARG A 38 -26.26 -9.09 -3.24
N LYS A 39 -26.92 -8.41 -2.31
CA LYS A 39 -28.38 -8.32 -2.25
C LYS A 39 -28.96 -7.37 -3.30
N GLY A 40 -28.14 -6.46 -3.87
CA GLY A 40 -28.60 -5.41 -4.78
C GLY A 40 -29.19 -4.20 -4.05
N ASP A 41 -28.86 -4.05 -2.77
CA ASP A 41 -29.19 -2.85 -1.98
C ASP A 41 -28.34 -1.66 -2.40
N VAL A 42 -27.22 -1.91 -3.10
CA VAL A 42 -26.41 -0.93 -3.80
C VAL A 42 -26.51 -1.16 -5.29
N LYS A 43 -26.81 -0.11 -6.04
CA LYS A 43 -26.90 -0.13 -7.50
C LYS A 43 -26.15 1.04 -8.11
N VAL A 44 -25.58 0.84 -9.29
CA VAL A 44 -24.97 1.89 -10.11
C VAL A 44 -25.81 1.97 -11.39
N GLU A 45 -26.25 3.17 -11.75
CA GLU A 45 -27.18 3.41 -12.87
C GLU A 45 -28.39 2.44 -12.84
N GLY A 46 -28.95 2.22 -11.63
CA GLY A 46 -30.06 1.32 -11.42
C GLY A 46 -29.73 -0.18 -11.51
N LYS A 47 -28.50 -0.56 -11.86
CA LYS A 47 -28.06 -1.96 -12.06
C LYS A 47 -27.28 -2.46 -10.87
N LYS A 48 -27.44 -3.76 -10.55
CA LYS A 48 -26.61 -4.45 -9.55
C LYS A 48 -25.20 -4.64 -10.10
N VAL A 49 -24.20 -4.36 -9.26
CA VAL A 49 -22.79 -4.47 -9.62
C VAL A 49 -22.03 -5.36 -8.63
N LYS A 50 -20.87 -5.90 -9.05
CA LYS A 50 -19.97 -6.68 -8.19
C LYS A 50 -19.10 -5.72 -7.35
N GLU A 51 -18.52 -6.22 -6.27
CA GLU A 51 -17.68 -5.47 -5.35
C GLU A 51 -16.44 -4.83 -5.99
N ASN A 52 -15.96 -5.41 -7.08
CA ASN A 52 -14.79 -4.93 -7.82
C ASN A 52 -15.14 -3.96 -8.97
N TYR A 53 -16.44 -3.61 -9.12
CA TYR A 53 -16.89 -2.66 -10.13
C TYR A 53 -16.14 -1.33 -9.99
N ARG A 54 -15.66 -0.78 -11.10
CA ARG A 54 -14.98 0.52 -11.13
C ARG A 54 -15.92 1.60 -11.57
N LEU A 55 -16.04 2.61 -10.71
CA LEU A 55 -16.93 3.75 -10.93
C LEU A 55 -16.42 4.63 -12.06
N SER A 56 -17.35 5.10 -12.91
CA SER A 56 -17.08 6.11 -13.93
C SER A 56 -17.59 7.48 -13.48
N LEU A 57 -17.02 8.55 -14.02
CA LEU A 57 -17.43 9.91 -13.70
C LEU A 57 -18.92 10.09 -14.02
N ASN A 58 -19.65 10.82 -13.16
CA ASN A 58 -21.07 11.12 -13.24
C ASN A 58 -22.03 9.91 -13.09
N GLU A 59 -21.54 8.70 -12.83
CA GLU A 59 -22.43 7.58 -12.52
C GLU A 59 -23.23 7.83 -11.22
N LYS A 60 -24.49 7.45 -11.24
CA LYS A 60 -25.40 7.54 -10.10
C LYS A 60 -25.36 6.25 -9.29
N ILE A 61 -25.02 6.35 -8.01
CA ILE A 61 -25.00 5.25 -7.04
C ILE A 61 -26.22 5.41 -6.13
N SER A 62 -27.09 4.41 -6.07
CA SER A 62 -28.19 4.34 -5.09
C SER A 62 -27.87 3.29 -4.03
N VAL A 63 -28.06 3.66 -2.75
CA VAL A 63 -27.72 2.83 -1.58
C VAL A 63 -28.91 2.72 -0.65
N LYS A 64 -29.29 1.49 -0.29
CA LYS A 64 -30.30 1.15 0.69
C LYS A 64 -29.65 0.45 1.89
N TYR A 65 -30.24 0.61 3.08
CA TYR A 65 -29.86 -0.11 4.31
C TYR A 65 -28.43 0.10 4.83
N LEU A 66 -27.62 1.00 4.27
CA LEU A 66 -26.40 1.44 4.88
C LEU A 66 -26.62 2.80 5.53
N LYS A 67 -26.16 2.95 6.76
CA LYS A 67 -26.27 4.23 7.48
C LYS A 67 -25.11 5.12 7.10
N ALA A 68 -25.40 6.25 6.43
CA ALA A 68 -24.42 7.32 6.27
C ALA A 68 -24.14 7.96 7.64
N GLU A 69 -22.93 8.46 7.84
CA GLU A 69 -22.68 9.36 8.96
C GLU A 69 -23.54 10.62 8.78
N ASN A 70 -24.46 10.87 9.72
CA ASN A 70 -25.07 12.19 9.83
C ASN A 70 -23.94 13.15 10.22
N SER A 71 -23.85 14.27 9.51
CA SER A 71 -22.88 15.36 9.71
C SER A 71 -22.91 16.02 11.10
N SER A 72 -23.71 15.51 12.04
CA SER A 72 -23.87 15.99 13.40
C SER A 72 -23.05 15.23 14.47
N ASP A 73 -22.34 14.16 14.11
CA ASP A 73 -21.45 13.44 15.04
C ASP A 73 -19.97 13.87 14.89
N GLU A 74 -19.72 15.19 14.84
CA GLU A 74 -18.36 15.77 14.93
C GLU A 74 -17.66 15.49 16.26
N ASN A 75 -18.29 14.80 17.20
CA ASN A 75 -17.77 14.58 18.56
C ASN A 75 -17.46 13.12 18.91
N ARG A 76 -17.42 12.19 17.96
CA ARG A 76 -16.66 10.96 18.20
C ARG A 76 -15.21 11.22 17.89
N ASN A 77 -14.52 11.80 18.87
CA ASN A 77 -13.08 11.74 19.02
C ASN A 77 -12.61 10.29 18.86
N TYR A 78 -12.49 9.78 17.61
CA TYR A 78 -11.32 9.00 17.31
C TYR A 78 -10.18 9.96 17.64
N ARG A 79 -9.57 9.79 18.81
CA ARG A 79 -8.26 10.33 19.09
C ARG A 79 -7.38 9.77 17.95
N LYS A 80 -7.32 10.47 16.82
CA LYS A 80 -6.18 10.38 15.89
C LYS A 80 -5.02 10.65 16.85
N ASN A 81 -4.27 9.62 17.22
CA ASN A 81 -3.04 9.83 17.93
C ASN A 81 -2.25 10.75 17.01
N LYS A 82 -2.34 12.06 17.28
CA LYS A 82 -1.70 13.09 16.47
C LYS A 82 -0.22 12.74 16.42
N ILE A 83 0.29 12.55 15.23
CA ILE A 83 1.70 12.22 15.05
C ILE A 83 2.50 13.43 15.52
N GLU A 84 3.52 13.21 16.33
CA GLU A 84 4.35 14.27 16.86
C GLU A 84 4.97 15.11 15.73
N LYS A 85 4.93 16.42 15.86
CA LYS A 85 5.47 17.36 14.86
C LYS A 85 6.91 17.01 14.47
N LYS A 86 7.73 16.62 15.43
CA LYS A 86 9.13 16.19 15.17
C LYS A 86 9.22 15.04 14.17
N ILE A 87 8.27 14.10 14.22
CA ILE A 87 8.20 12.96 13.31
C ILE A 87 7.77 13.43 11.92
N LEU A 88 6.72 14.26 11.85
CA LEU A 88 6.27 14.83 10.57
C LEU A 88 7.39 15.62 9.89
N ASP A 89 8.10 16.48 10.62
CA ASP A 89 9.22 17.27 10.11
C ASP A 89 10.38 16.38 9.62
N LYS A 90 10.69 15.29 10.36
CA LYS A 90 11.69 14.30 9.95
C LYS A 90 11.34 13.67 8.61
N TYR A 91 10.09 13.17 8.47
CA TYR A 91 9.67 12.49 7.24
C TYR A 91 9.45 13.45 6.08
N LYS A 92 9.06 14.68 6.34
CA LYS A 92 9.01 15.73 5.31
C LYS A 92 10.39 15.97 4.69
N LYS A 93 11.45 15.95 5.49
CA LYS A 93 12.84 16.07 5.02
C LYS A 93 13.35 14.85 4.25
N SER A 94 12.70 13.69 4.39
CA SER A 94 13.04 12.47 3.65
C SER A 94 12.49 12.44 2.22
N VAL A 95 11.67 13.42 1.84
CA VAL A 95 11.20 13.61 0.46
C VAL A 95 12.36 14.13 -0.38
N ILE A 96 12.74 13.37 -1.41
CA ILE A 96 13.87 13.69 -2.29
C ILE A 96 13.43 14.25 -3.65
N PHE A 97 12.16 14.07 -3.99
CA PHE A 97 11.52 14.61 -5.19
C PHE A 97 10.03 14.80 -4.94
N GLU A 98 9.45 15.86 -5.50
CA GLU A 98 8.02 16.14 -5.39
C GLU A 98 7.54 16.98 -6.58
N ASN A 99 6.32 16.67 -7.06
CA ASN A 99 5.54 17.48 -7.97
C ASN A 99 4.05 17.45 -7.61
N GLU A 100 3.17 17.88 -8.51
CA GLU A 100 1.73 17.92 -8.28
C GLU A 100 1.10 16.53 -8.13
N ASP A 101 1.60 15.52 -8.84
CA ASP A 101 1.03 14.17 -8.90
C ASP A 101 1.62 13.19 -7.91
N PHE A 102 2.92 13.30 -7.61
CA PHE A 102 3.63 12.33 -6.77
C PHE A 102 4.84 12.91 -6.03
N PHE A 103 5.36 12.15 -5.12
CA PHE A 103 6.62 12.41 -4.42
C PHE A 103 7.43 11.12 -4.27
N ILE A 104 8.73 11.25 -4.10
CA ILE A 104 9.62 10.13 -3.81
C ILE A 104 10.22 10.38 -2.42
N VAL A 105 10.08 9.38 -1.56
CA VAL A 105 10.63 9.41 -0.21
C VAL A 105 11.73 8.38 -0.03
N ASN A 106 12.80 8.76 0.64
CA ASN A 106 13.80 7.82 1.13
C ASN A 106 13.34 7.28 2.48
N LYS A 107 12.68 6.11 2.45
CA LYS A 107 12.19 5.42 3.65
C LYS A 107 13.39 4.90 4.44
N GLU A 108 13.47 5.22 5.71
CA GLU A 108 14.41 4.57 6.62
C GLU A 108 13.98 3.14 6.99
N GLY A 109 14.89 2.32 7.48
CA GLY A 109 14.56 1.03 8.09
C GLY A 109 13.73 1.20 9.36
N ASN A 110 13.11 0.12 9.83
CA ASN A 110 12.34 0.04 11.07
C ASN A 110 11.10 0.93 11.12
N ILE A 111 10.48 1.20 9.95
CA ILE A 111 9.15 1.76 9.87
C ILE A 111 8.28 0.95 8.89
N PRO A 112 7.07 0.54 9.29
CA PRO A 112 6.16 -0.15 8.40
C PRO A 112 5.55 0.81 7.36
N MET A 113 5.12 0.27 6.22
CA MET A 113 4.42 1.05 5.20
C MET A 113 3.05 1.53 5.68
N HIS A 114 2.34 0.70 6.44
CA HIS A 114 1.01 0.98 7.00
C HIS A 114 1.00 0.65 8.48
N LYS A 115 0.13 1.31 9.23
CA LYS A 115 -0.12 0.97 10.63
C LYS A 115 -0.51 -0.51 10.73
N GLY A 116 0.25 -1.26 11.49
CA GLY A 116 0.01 -2.67 11.79
C GLY A 116 -0.02 -2.93 13.29
N THR A 117 -0.16 -4.19 13.68
CA THR A 117 -0.13 -4.60 15.09
C THR A 117 1.20 -4.20 15.73
N GLY A 118 1.15 -3.48 16.84
CA GLY A 118 2.34 -3.03 17.58
C GLY A 118 2.94 -1.69 17.11
N HIS A 119 2.43 -1.08 16.04
CA HIS A 119 2.91 0.22 15.56
C HIS A 119 1.84 1.29 15.67
N LYS A 120 2.17 2.46 16.22
CA LYS A 120 1.25 3.60 16.36
C LYS A 120 0.88 4.19 15.01
N TYR A 121 1.79 4.19 14.04
CA TYR A 121 1.65 4.70 12.68
C TYR A 121 2.62 3.98 11.74
N GLY A 122 2.37 4.04 10.45
CA GLY A 122 3.29 3.68 9.38
C GLY A 122 3.58 4.88 8.49
N LEU A 123 4.34 4.65 7.43
CA LEU A 123 4.70 5.69 6.48
C LEU A 123 3.45 6.34 5.83
N SER A 124 2.43 5.54 5.55
CA SER A 124 1.17 6.00 4.96
C SER A 124 0.45 7.01 5.86
N GLU A 125 0.31 6.72 7.14
CA GLU A 125 -0.36 7.61 8.10
C GLU A 125 0.42 8.91 8.28
N ILE A 126 1.76 8.85 8.31
CA ILE A 126 2.62 10.03 8.40
C ILE A 126 2.40 10.96 7.20
N PHE A 127 2.46 10.42 5.98
CA PHE A 127 2.33 11.25 4.79
C PHE A 127 0.91 11.74 4.54
N LYS A 128 -0.12 11.00 4.95
CA LYS A 128 -1.49 11.51 4.98
C LYS A 128 -1.63 12.73 5.89
N GLU A 129 -0.96 12.73 7.03
CA GLU A 129 -0.97 13.87 7.95
C GLU A 129 -0.12 15.03 7.43
N ILE A 130 1.07 14.78 6.84
CA ILE A 130 1.92 15.81 6.22
C ILE A 130 1.17 16.58 5.12
N TYR A 131 0.46 15.85 4.25
CA TYR A 131 -0.27 16.44 3.12
C TYR A 131 -1.72 16.79 3.45
N ASN A 132 -2.16 16.54 4.69
CA ASN A 132 -3.55 16.69 5.11
C ASN A 132 -4.55 16.06 4.12
N SER A 133 -4.23 14.85 3.64
CA SER A 133 -5.01 14.18 2.60
C SER A 133 -5.08 12.67 2.81
N GLU A 134 -6.28 12.13 2.87
CA GLU A 134 -6.51 10.67 2.91
C GLU A 134 -6.24 9.99 1.56
N ASN A 135 -6.07 10.76 0.49
CA ASN A 135 -5.84 10.23 -0.86
C ASN A 135 -4.38 9.85 -1.12
N ILE A 136 -3.47 10.12 -0.16
CA ILE A 136 -2.08 9.69 -0.27
C ILE A 136 -2.00 8.16 -0.27
N ASN A 137 -1.39 7.63 -1.31
CA ASN A 137 -1.16 6.21 -1.50
C ASN A 137 0.30 5.97 -1.89
N PHE A 138 0.79 4.74 -1.74
CA PHE A 138 2.11 4.36 -2.18
C PHE A 138 2.03 3.33 -3.30
N ALA A 139 2.80 3.52 -4.37
CA ALA A 139 2.78 2.66 -5.55
C ALA A 139 3.58 1.37 -5.35
N ASN A 140 4.61 1.40 -4.52
CA ASN A 140 5.42 0.26 -4.11
C ASN A 140 5.54 0.19 -2.59
N ARG A 141 6.05 -0.93 -2.13
CA ARG A 141 6.32 -1.13 -0.70
C ARG A 141 7.74 -1.65 -0.50
N LEU A 142 8.28 -1.34 0.64
CA LEU A 142 9.49 -1.94 1.20
C LEU A 142 9.12 -2.63 2.52
N ASP A 143 9.85 -3.66 2.87
CA ASP A 143 9.65 -4.34 4.15
C ASP A 143 10.07 -3.46 5.32
N TYR A 144 9.71 -3.87 6.52
CA TYR A 144 9.91 -3.08 7.74
C TYR A 144 11.35 -2.62 7.92
N GLU A 145 12.29 -3.54 7.83
CA GLU A 145 13.73 -3.27 8.01
C GLU A 145 14.40 -2.68 6.77
N THR A 146 13.78 -2.83 5.60
CA THR A 146 14.36 -2.35 4.34
C THR A 146 14.24 -0.83 4.23
N SER A 147 15.35 -0.16 3.93
CA SER A 147 15.40 1.26 3.59
C SER A 147 15.45 1.48 2.08
N GLY A 148 15.15 2.69 1.62
CA GLY A 148 15.25 3.07 0.23
C GLY A 148 14.02 3.78 -0.33
N LEU A 149 13.91 3.80 -1.66
CA LEU A 149 12.97 4.65 -2.37
C LEU A 149 11.55 4.09 -2.42
N VAL A 150 10.60 4.94 -2.06
CA VAL A 150 9.17 4.64 -2.14
C VAL A 150 8.47 5.77 -2.88
N ILE A 151 7.58 5.42 -3.82
CA ILE A 151 6.81 6.37 -4.61
C ILE A 151 5.47 6.61 -3.93
N GLY A 152 5.28 7.83 -3.41
CA GLY A 152 4.01 8.32 -2.89
C GLY A 152 3.21 9.02 -3.98
N CYS A 153 1.93 8.72 -4.08
CA CYS A 153 1.03 9.26 -5.09
C CYS A 153 0.04 10.21 -4.42
N LYS A 154 -0.06 11.44 -4.92
CA LYS A 154 -1.02 12.45 -4.50
C LYS A 154 -2.35 12.28 -5.24
N THR A 155 -2.30 11.80 -6.49
CA THR A 155 -3.48 11.58 -7.33
C THR A 155 -3.71 10.11 -7.65
N LEU A 156 -4.98 9.71 -7.73
CA LEU A 156 -5.34 8.34 -8.14
C LEU A 156 -4.98 8.05 -9.60
N LYS A 157 -4.97 9.08 -10.44
CA LYS A 157 -4.56 8.98 -11.85
C LYS A 157 -3.11 8.51 -11.93
N PHE A 158 -2.20 9.17 -11.22
CA PHE A 158 -0.80 8.78 -11.20
C PHE A 158 -0.60 7.41 -10.52
N LEU A 159 -1.32 7.13 -9.42
CA LEU A 159 -1.26 5.82 -8.77
C LEU A 159 -1.59 4.67 -9.73
N ARG A 160 -2.62 4.83 -10.57
CA ARG A 160 -2.99 3.83 -11.59
C ARG A 160 -1.89 3.66 -12.62
N TYR A 161 -1.42 4.78 -13.18
CA TYR A 161 -0.37 4.80 -14.18
C TYR A 161 0.88 4.07 -13.68
N ILE A 162 1.43 4.48 -12.55
CA ILE A 162 2.68 3.89 -12.04
C ILE A 162 2.50 2.44 -11.57
N SER A 163 1.33 2.09 -11.01
CA SER A 163 1.03 0.71 -10.62
C SER A 163 0.96 -0.23 -11.83
N GLU A 164 0.47 0.26 -12.97
CA GLU A 164 0.49 -0.48 -14.23
C GLU A 164 1.92 -0.68 -14.73
N LYS A 165 2.74 0.37 -14.75
CA LYS A 165 4.15 0.30 -15.12
C LYS A 165 4.94 -0.67 -14.26
N ILE A 166 4.71 -0.66 -12.94
CA ILE A 166 5.35 -1.63 -12.02
C ILE A 166 4.91 -3.07 -12.32
N ARG A 167 3.61 -3.29 -12.59
CA ARG A 167 3.06 -4.62 -12.90
C ARG A 167 3.61 -5.18 -14.20
N ASN A 168 3.80 -4.33 -15.18
CA ASN A 168 4.33 -4.69 -16.49
C ASN A 168 5.86 -4.79 -16.52
N ASN A 169 6.53 -4.67 -15.35
CA ASN A 169 7.98 -4.65 -15.22
C ASN A 169 8.70 -3.54 -16.02
N GLU A 170 7.99 -2.43 -16.28
CA GLU A 170 8.57 -1.26 -16.97
C GLU A 170 9.36 -0.35 -16.02
N VAL A 171 9.32 -0.61 -14.72
CA VAL A 171 10.09 0.11 -13.69
C VAL A 171 11.23 -0.78 -13.21
N ARG A 172 12.46 -0.35 -13.45
CA ARG A 172 13.66 -1.04 -12.95
C ARG A 172 13.85 -0.76 -11.47
N LYS A 173 13.97 -1.83 -10.69
CA LYS A 173 14.21 -1.78 -9.25
C LYS A 173 15.60 -2.34 -8.98
N LYS A 174 16.44 -1.55 -8.29
CA LYS A 174 17.77 -1.98 -7.85
C LYS A 174 17.83 -1.95 -6.33
N TYR A 175 18.43 -2.96 -5.75
CA TYR A 175 18.62 -3.11 -4.32
C TYR A 175 20.11 -3.37 -4.04
N ILE A 176 20.56 -2.97 -2.87
CA ILE A 176 21.87 -3.36 -2.33
C ILE A 176 21.57 -4.24 -1.12
N ALA A 177 22.21 -5.40 -1.07
CA ALA A 177 22.08 -6.33 0.04
C ALA A 177 23.46 -6.78 0.51
N VAL A 178 23.63 -6.90 1.82
CA VAL A 178 24.78 -7.56 2.43
C VAL A 178 24.35 -8.97 2.76
N VAL A 179 25.13 -9.94 2.32
CA VAL A 179 24.85 -11.37 2.51
C VAL A 179 25.99 -12.06 3.24
N HIS A 180 25.69 -13.16 3.93
CA HIS A 180 26.69 -14.01 4.55
C HIS A 180 27.38 -14.91 3.52
N GLY A 181 28.67 -15.18 3.73
CA GLY A 181 29.46 -16.03 2.84
C GLY A 181 30.10 -15.23 1.70
N ILE A 182 30.81 -15.95 0.86
CA ILE A 182 31.52 -15.39 -0.30
C ILE A 182 30.79 -15.87 -1.56
N ILE A 183 30.37 -14.92 -2.37
CA ILE A 183 29.83 -15.19 -3.70
C ILE A 183 31.01 -15.09 -4.68
N GLU A 184 31.35 -16.18 -5.33
CA GLU A 184 32.51 -16.21 -6.26
C GLU A 184 32.15 -15.57 -7.61
N GLU A 185 30.92 -15.76 -8.08
CA GLU A 185 30.48 -15.22 -9.35
C GLU A 185 30.29 -13.70 -9.30
N GLU A 186 30.70 -13.00 -10.33
CA GLU A 186 30.44 -11.56 -10.46
C GLU A 186 28.97 -11.26 -10.78
N LYS A 187 28.33 -12.13 -11.56
CA LYS A 187 26.92 -12.01 -11.95
C LYS A 187 26.27 -13.37 -11.97
N PHE A 188 25.06 -13.45 -11.45
CA PHE A 188 24.24 -14.65 -11.49
C PHE A 188 22.76 -14.30 -11.43
N THR A 189 21.92 -15.26 -11.79
CA THR A 189 20.47 -15.12 -11.76
C THR A 189 19.89 -16.22 -10.89
N ILE A 190 18.96 -15.87 -10.01
CA ILE A 190 18.16 -16.82 -9.26
C ILE A 190 16.75 -16.79 -9.83
N GLU A 191 16.27 -17.96 -10.25
CA GLU A 191 14.89 -18.18 -10.66
C GLU A 191 14.24 -19.16 -9.69
N ASN A 192 13.14 -18.73 -9.06
CA ASN A 192 12.37 -19.50 -8.10
C ASN A 192 10.87 -19.28 -8.31
N TYR A 193 10.07 -20.17 -7.76
CA TYR A 193 8.62 -20.02 -7.64
C TYR A 193 8.26 -19.74 -6.19
N LEU A 194 7.48 -18.65 -5.95
CA LEU A 194 7.11 -18.20 -4.63
C LEU A 194 5.66 -18.55 -4.33
N ILE A 195 5.42 -19.25 -3.22
CA ILE A 195 4.10 -19.55 -2.68
C ILE A 195 3.82 -18.60 -1.53
N VAL A 196 2.67 -17.94 -1.55
CA VAL A 196 2.19 -17.10 -0.45
C VAL A 196 1.21 -17.92 0.39
N GLY A 197 1.61 -18.29 1.61
CA GLY A 197 0.79 -19.01 2.58
C GLY A 197 0.45 -18.17 3.80
N GLU A 198 -0.29 -18.74 4.73
CA GLU A 198 -0.66 -18.08 6.00
C GLU A 198 0.56 -17.77 6.89
N SER A 199 1.60 -18.59 6.82
CA SER A 199 2.87 -18.42 7.55
C SER A 199 3.90 -17.53 6.84
N GLY A 200 3.57 -16.96 5.68
CA GLY A 200 4.48 -16.11 4.91
C GLY A 200 4.75 -16.61 3.49
N VAL A 201 5.91 -16.22 2.93
CA VAL A 201 6.33 -16.60 1.59
C VAL A 201 7.34 -17.72 1.69
N SER A 202 7.12 -18.81 0.95
CA SER A 202 8.04 -19.94 0.81
C SER A 202 8.48 -20.12 -0.65
N VAL A 203 9.62 -20.78 -0.83
CA VAL A 203 10.16 -21.08 -2.16
C VAL A 203 9.78 -22.51 -2.55
N THR A 204 9.29 -22.70 -3.77
CA THR A 204 9.08 -24.02 -4.38
C THR A 204 9.82 -24.12 -5.70
N LYS A 205 10.14 -25.35 -6.11
CA LYS A 205 10.62 -25.65 -7.46
C LYS A 205 9.48 -26.01 -8.42
N ASN A 206 8.25 -26.13 -7.91
CA ASN A 206 7.09 -26.51 -8.69
C ASN A 206 6.45 -25.29 -9.35
N GLU A 207 6.52 -25.22 -10.67
CA GLU A 207 5.97 -24.12 -11.49
C GLU A 207 4.46 -23.96 -11.35
N THR A 208 3.74 -25.05 -11.08
CA THR A 208 2.27 -25.03 -10.98
C THR A 208 1.74 -24.51 -9.65
N GLU A 209 2.60 -24.50 -8.63
CA GLU A 209 2.20 -24.11 -7.26
C GLU A 209 2.60 -22.71 -6.86
N GLY A 210 3.58 -22.12 -7.56
CA GLY A 210 4.16 -20.84 -7.18
C GLY A 210 4.16 -19.80 -8.30
N LYS A 211 4.29 -18.54 -7.91
CA LYS A 211 4.50 -17.44 -8.85
C LYS A 211 5.99 -17.34 -9.19
N LYS A 212 6.32 -17.37 -10.48
CA LYS A 212 7.69 -17.20 -10.97
C LYS A 212 8.29 -15.88 -10.48
N SER A 213 9.49 -15.97 -9.92
CA SER A 213 10.29 -14.83 -9.45
C SER A 213 11.70 -14.96 -10.02
N ILE A 214 12.20 -13.91 -10.66
CA ILE A 214 13.53 -13.84 -11.23
C ILE A 214 14.25 -12.65 -10.60
N THR A 215 15.46 -12.87 -10.11
CA THR A 215 16.31 -11.82 -9.57
C THR A 215 17.72 -11.97 -10.14
N GLU A 216 18.19 -10.92 -10.79
CA GLU A 216 19.57 -10.80 -11.28
C GLU A 216 20.43 -10.16 -10.20
N PHE A 217 21.58 -10.77 -9.95
CA PHE A 217 22.54 -10.32 -8.95
C PHE A 217 23.84 -9.90 -9.62
N ARG A 218 24.47 -8.89 -9.05
CA ARG A 218 25.84 -8.51 -9.36
C ARG A 218 26.59 -8.27 -8.06
N CYS A 219 27.67 -8.98 -7.86
CA CYS A 219 28.58 -8.74 -6.75
C CYS A 219 29.27 -7.37 -6.95
N ILE A 220 29.15 -6.51 -5.95
CA ILE A 220 29.75 -5.15 -5.96
C ILE A 220 31.05 -5.17 -5.17
N GLU A 221 31.04 -5.84 -4.02
CA GLU A 221 32.17 -5.83 -3.09
C GLU A 221 32.20 -7.17 -2.33
N ARG A 222 33.39 -7.64 -1.99
CA ARG A 222 33.64 -8.80 -1.12
C ARG A 222 34.50 -8.33 0.05
N LYS A 223 34.01 -8.53 1.27
CA LYS A 223 34.76 -8.25 2.49
C LYS A 223 34.91 -9.54 3.28
N LEU A 224 36.17 -9.91 3.56
CA LEU A 224 36.43 -10.92 4.56
C LEU A 224 36.16 -10.30 5.94
N ALA A 225 35.36 -10.96 6.77
CA ALA A 225 35.25 -10.56 8.16
C ALA A 225 36.65 -10.65 8.78
N GLU A 226 37.16 -9.55 9.30
CA GLU A 226 38.34 -9.58 10.17
C GLU A 226 37.99 -10.49 11.34
N ASN A 227 38.77 -11.56 11.55
CA ASN A 227 38.60 -12.50 12.65
C ASN A 227 38.66 -11.70 13.95
N ASN A 228 37.53 -11.37 14.52
CA ASN A 228 37.44 -10.97 15.92
C ASN A 228 37.83 -12.18 16.78
N LYS A 229 39.12 -12.27 17.09
CA LYS A 229 39.70 -13.16 18.12
C LYS A 229 39.20 -12.77 19.50
N ASN A 230 37.92 -12.63 19.73
CA ASN A 230 37.37 -12.42 21.08
C ASN A 230 35.89 -12.77 21.11
N ILE A 231 35.54 -14.02 20.79
CA ILE A 231 34.34 -14.65 21.36
C ILE A 231 34.91 -15.65 22.36
N GLY A 232 35.12 -15.16 23.55
CA GLY A 232 35.52 -15.94 24.69
C GLY A 232 34.46 -17.01 25.00
N LYS A 233 34.97 -18.15 25.29
CA LYS A 233 34.25 -19.27 25.91
C LYS A 233 33.51 -18.78 27.17
N THR A 234 32.24 -19.03 27.22
CA THR A 234 31.50 -19.45 28.43
C THR A 234 30.36 -20.32 27.97
#